data_08b903dd4c5c4c3b069c8f4bad5614c8
#
_entry.id   08b903dd4c5c4c3b069c8f4bad5614c8
#
_cell.length_a   1.000
_cell.length_b   1.000
_cell.length_c   1.000
_cell.angle_alpha   90.00
_cell.angle_beta   90.00
_cell.angle_gamma   90.00
#
_symmetry.space_group_name_H-M   'P 1'
#
loop_
_entity.id
_entity.type
_entity.pdbx_description
1 polymer ?
#
loop_
_entity_poly.entity_id
_entity_poly.type
_entity_poly.pdbx_seq_one_letter_code
_entity_poly.pdbx_strand_id
1 'polypeptide(L)'
;MKEPDHISQNIFFSLIDGLILVSPSLSILHSNLAIEDMFHKSRDAIANQPLEELFPSQPQILDKVQKVLTTGACYHDVEAKGKRKTSSIQFPVNLTLSPYLESDDSIQGVIILVKNMSLIRELEQQQHPADHLNNLGTLAMGLAHEIRNPLGGIRGSAQLLRHDIKKKSHREYLDVVISEVDRIDELVKRMMGLAKPADIKLKETNIHKVLEEIVILE
;
A
#
# COMPACT_ATOMS: atom_id res chain seq x y z
N MET A 1 9.99 47.12 6.32
CA MET A 1 9.51 45.84 5.85
C MET A 1 10.50 45.36 4.78
N LYS A 2 11.37 44.37 5.09
CA LYS A 2 12.27 43.81 4.06
C LYS A 2 11.40 43.06 3.07
N GLU A 3 11.60 43.35 1.76
CA GLU A 3 10.99 42.56 0.69
C GLU A 3 11.31 41.08 0.95
N PRO A 4 10.31 40.18 0.89
CA PRO A 4 10.59 38.76 1.00
C PRO A 4 11.54 38.36 -0.11
N ASP A 5 12.64 37.75 0.29
CA ASP A 5 13.72 37.34 -0.59
C ASP A 5 13.14 36.56 -1.76
N HIS A 6 13.37 36.94 -3.00
CA HIS A 6 12.87 36.28 -4.21
C HIS A 6 13.13 34.73 -4.18
N ILE A 7 14.19 34.32 -3.48
CA ILE A 7 14.56 32.95 -3.28
C ILE A 7 13.49 32.21 -2.44
N SER A 8 13.03 32.81 -1.34
CA SER A 8 12.04 32.21 -0.46
C SER A 8 10.69 32.06 -1.15
N GLN A 9 10.30 33.03 -1.97
CA GLN A 9 9.09 32.96 -2.78
C GLN A 9 9.20 31.86 -3.86
N ASN A 10 10.32 31.77 -4.56
CA ASN A 10 10.54 30.77 -5.59
C ASN A 10 10.52 29.35 -4.98
N ILE A 11 11.13 29.14 -3.81
CA ILE A 11 11.07 27.85 -3.09
C ILE A 11 9.61 27.52 -2.74
N PHE A 12 8.88 28.46 -2.16
CA PHE A 12 7.49 28.26 -1.78
C PHE A 12 6.60 27.82 -2.95
N PHE A 13 6.80 28.43 -4.14
CA PHE A 13 6.01 28.12 -5.33
C PHE A 13 6.48 26.87 -6.09
N SER A 14 7.73 26.44 -5.90
CA SER A 14 8.29 25.27 -6.59
C SER A 14 8.11 23.94 -5.83
N LEU A 15 7.60 24.00 -4.59
CA LEU A 15 7.32 22.78 -3.81
C LEU A 15 6.23 21.95 -4.50
N ILE A 16 6.51 20.64 -4.64
CA ILE A 16 5.56 19.65 -5.18
C ILE A 16 4.46 19.36 -4.16
N ASP A 17 4.82 19.32 -2.86
CA ASP A 17 3.86 19.17 -1.78
C ASP A 17 3.11 20.49 -1.54
N GLY A 18 1.84 20.37 -1.20
CA GLY A 18 1.00 21.52 -0.85
C GLY A 18 1.46 22.14 0.46
N LEU A 19 1.49 23.46 0.53
CA LEU A 19 1.78 24.19 1.76
C LEU A 19 0.69 25.23 2.01
N ILE A 20 0.15 25.20 3.25
CA ILE A 20 -0.89 26.12 3.73
C ILE A 20 -0.38 26.77 5.01
N LEU A 21 -0.53 28.09 5.11
CA LEU A 21 -0.39 28.83 6.36
C LEU A 21 -1.78 29.18 6.89
N VAL A 22 -2.05 28.77 8.13
CA VAL A 22 -3.34 28.97 8.81
C VAL A 22 -3.16 29.92 9.97
N SER A 23 -4.08 30.88 10.12
CA SER A 23 -4.12 31.84 11.24
C SER A 23 -4.61 31.18 12.53
N PRO A 24 -4.46 31.84 13.70
CA PRO A 24 -5.06 31.39 14.95
C PRO A 24 -6.59 31.31 14.90
N SER A 25 -7.25 32.03 13.98
CA SER A 25 -8.70 31.95 13.73
C SER A 25 -9.10 30.80 12.79
N LEU A 26 -8.18 29.89 12.44
CA LEU A 26 -8.37 28.77 11.55
C LEU A 26 -8.70 29.16 10.10
N SER A 27 -8.37 30.38 9.69
CA SER A 27 -8.50 30.86 8.32
C SER A 27 -7.19 30.67 7.56
N ILE A 28 -7.27 30.35 6.28
CA ILE A 28 -6.10 30.16 5.39
C ILE A 28 -5.54 31.52 5.02
N LEU A 29 -4.29 31.80 5.41
CA LEU A 29 -3.59 33.05 5.09
C LEU A 29 -2.87 32.96 3.74
N HIS A 30 -2.13 31.86 3.53
CA HIS A 30 -1.35 31.62 2.32
C HIS A 30 -1.43 30.16 1.89
N SER A 31 -1.35 29.94 0.59
CA SER A 31 -1.18 28.62 -0.03
C SER A 31 -0.23 28.71 -1.23
N ASN A 32 0.50 27.61 -1.50
CA ASN A 32 1.36 27.53 -2.67
C ASN A 32 0.58 26.98 -3.90
N LEU A 33 1.26 26.97 -5.05
CA LEU A 33 0.67 26.50 -6.30
C LEU A 33 0.20 25.03 -6.24
N ALA A 34 0.92 24.17 -5.53
CA ALA A 34 0.56 22.77 -5.39
C ALA A 34 -0.81 22.57 -4.73
N ILE A 35 -1.21 23.45 -3.79
CA ILE A 35 -2.57 23.42 -3.21
C ILE A 35 -3.63 23.79 -4.25
N GLU A 36 -3.37 24.79 -5.10
CA GLU A 36 -4.30 25.14 -6.18
C GLU A 36 -4.56 23.96 -7.12
N ASP A 37 -3.50 23.25 -7.50
CA ASP A 37 -3.56 22.08 -8.38
C ASP A 37 -4.27 20.89 -7.70
N MET A 38 -3.92 20.60 -6.44
CA MET A 38 -4.50 19.46 -5.70
C MET A 38 -6.02 19.63 -5.48
N PHE A 39 -6.44 20.84 -5.10
CA PHE A 39 -7.83 21.12 -4.75
C PHE A 39 -8.66 21.68 -5.90
N HIS A 40 -8.04 21.98 -7.05
CA HIS A 40 -8.68 22.64 -8.19
C HIS A 40 -9.40 23.93 -7.80
N LYS A 41 -8.76 24.71 -6.94
CA LYS A 41 -9.23 26.03 -6.48
C LYS A 41 -8.12 27.05 -6.70
N SER A 42 -8.43 28.23 -7.23
CA SER A 42 -7.45 29.32 -7.31
C SER A 42 -7.07 29.84 -5.93
N ARG A 43 -5.89 30.44 -5.81
CA ARG A 43 -5.42 31.06 -4.56
C ARG A 43 -6.44 32.02 -3.97
N ASP A 44 -7.04 32.89 -4.81
CA ASP A 44 -8.03 33.87 -4.35
C ASP A 44 -9.29 33.21 -3.80
N ALA A 45 -9.65 32.02 -4.30
CA ALA A 45 -10.78 31.26 -3.80
C ALA A 45 -10.47 30.47 -2.50
N ILE A 46 -9.17 30.31 -2.17
CA ILE A 46 -8.71 29.64 -0.95
C ILE A 46 -8.38 30.65 0.14
N ALA A 47 -7.83 31.81 -0.21
CA ALA A 47 -7.40 32.83 0.72
C ALA A 47 -8.57 33.30 1.62
N ASN A 48 -8.28 33.44 2.91
CA ASN A 48 -9.24 33.84 3.97
C ASN A 48 -10.43 32.86 4.16
N GLN A 49 -10.45 31.72 3.50
CA GLN A 49 -11.47 30.70 3.77
C GLN A 49 -11.13 29.90 5.04
N PRO A 50 -12.15 29.40 5.75
CA PRO A 50 -11.92 28.47 6.84
C PRO A 50 -11.19 27.20 6.34
N LEU A 51 -10.27 26.67 7.13
CA LEU A 51 -9.56 25.42 6.82
C LEU A 51 -10.51 24.25 6.53
N GLU A 52 -11.68 24.24 7.15
CA GLU A 52 -12.72 23.23 6.97
C GLU A 52 -13.25 23.14 5.52
N GLU A 53 -13.13 24.21 4.73
CA GLU A 53 -13.49 24.21 3.30
C GLU A 53 -12.65 23.26 2.45
N LEU A 54 -11.41 23.02 2.85
CA LEU A 54 -10.51 22.07 2.20
C LEU A 54 -10.65 20.66 2.78
N PHE A 55 -10.99 20.56 4.07
CA PHE A 55 -11.06 19.29 4.82
C PHE A 55 -12.40 19.14 5.54
N PRO A 56 -13.54 19.03 4.81
CA PRO A 56 -14.86 19.00 5.41
C PRO A 56 -15.09 17.74 6.24
N SER A 57 -15.88 17.89 7.29
CA SER A 57 -16.30 16.80 8.19
C SER A 57 -15.15 16.08 8.90
N GLN A 58 -14.05 16.79 9.17
CA GLN A 58 -12.86 16.24 9.83
C GLN A 58 -12.44 17.08 11.04
N PRO A 59 -13.25 17.12 12.13
CA PRO A 59 -13.00 17.95 13.30
C PRO A 59 -11.65 17.63 13.98
N GLN A 60 -11.13 16.41 13.82
CA GLN A 60 -9.83 16.01 14.33
C GLN A 60 -8.66 16.84 13.77
N ILE A 61 -8.79 17.40 12.55
CA ILE A 61 -7.77 18.29 11.98
C ILE A 61 -7.77 19.61 12.71
N LEU A 62 -8.95 20.19 12.91
CA LEU A 62 -9.11 21.46 13.63
C LEU A 62 -8.61 21.35 15.07
N ASP A 63 -8.92 20.25 15.76
CA ASP A 63 -8.40 19.96 17.11
C ASP A 63 -6.88 19.91 17.15
N LYS A 64 -6.25 19.25 16.16
CA LYS A 64 -4.79 19.22 16.04
C LYS A 64 -4.19 20.59 15.77
N VAL A 65 -4.80 21.39 14.87
CA VAL A 65 -4.36 22.77 14.62
C VAL A 65 -4.43 23.61 15.89
N GLN A 66 -5.51 23.50 16.68
CA GLN A 66 -5.63 24.20 17.96
C GLN A 66 -4.57 23.74 18.97
N LYS A 67 -4.25 22.46 19.02
CA LYS A 67 -3.16 21.94 19.87
C LYS A 67 -1.81 22.47 19.45
N VAL A 68 -1.50 22.55 18.14
CA VAL A 68 -0.27 23.20 17.65
C VAL A 68 -0.20 24.65 18.12
N LEU A 69 -1.31 25.42 17.98
CA LEU A 69 -1.39 26.83 18.39
C LEU A 69 -1.17 27.04 19.90
N THR A 70 -1.64 26.08 20.73
CA THR A 70 -1.58 26.24 22.19
C THR A 70 -0.32 25.64 22.81
N THR A 71 0.21 24.56 22.25
CA THR A 71 1.32 23.81 22.85
C THR A 71 2.63 23.89 22.06
N GLY A 72 2.59 24.36 20.80
CA GLY A 72 3.75 24.31 19.88
C GLY A 72 4.10 22.90 19.39
N ALA A 73 3.27 21.88 19.70
CA ALA A 73 3.57 20.51 19.31
C ALA A 73 3.42 20.30 17.81
N CYS A 74 4.36 19.58 17.18
CA CYS A 74 4.25 19.17 15.78
C CYS A 74 3.49 17.85 15.68
N TYR A 75 2.71 17.71 14.60
CA TYR A 75 2.03 16.46 14.26
C TYR A 75 2.48 16.01 12.87
N HIS A 76 2.87 14.76 12.74
CA HIS A 76 3.28 14.12 11.49
C HIS A 76 2.28 13.03 11.12
N ASP A 77 2.24 12.69 9.84
CA ASP A 77 1.45 11.58 9.31
C ASP A 77 -0.04 11.59 9.70
N VAL A 78 -0.64 12.79 9.69
CA VAL A 78 -2.07 12.94 9.96
C VAL A 78 -2.85 12.62 8.69
N GLU A 79 -3.49 11.45 8.67
CA GLU A 79 -4.35 11.06 7.54
C GLU A 79 -5.59 11.93 7.47
N ALA A 80 -5.90 12.40 6.26
CA ALA A 80 -7.03 13.26 5.98
C ALA A 80 -7.59 13.02 4.57
N LYS A 81 -8.73 13.64 4.28
CA LYS A 81 -9.35 13.65 2.95
C LYS A 81 -9.55 15.09 2.50
N GLY A 82 -8.90 15.46 1.41
CA GLY A 82 -9.11 16.75 0.74
C GLY A 82 -10.35 16.72 -0.15
N LYS A 83 -11.06 17.84 -0.28
CA LYS A 83 -12.22 17.98 -1.16
C LYS A 83 -11.93 18.93 -2.31
N ARG A 84 -12.05 18.45 -3.56
CA ARG A 84 -11.93 19.26 -4.76
C ARG A 84 -13.20 20.09 -5.02
N LYS A 85 -13.04 21.27 -5.61
CA LYS A 85 -14.17 22.16 -5.92
C LYS A 85 -15.15 21.55 -6.94
N THR A 86 -14.63 20.82 -7.92
CA THR A 86 -15.37 20.39 -9.12
C THR A 86 -16.06 19.02 -8.95
N SER A 87 -15.79 18.31 -7.88
CA SER A 87 -16.36 16.98 -7.66
C SER A 87 -16.67 16.73 -6.19
N SER A 88 -17.72 15.96 -5.91
CA SER A 88 -17.98 15.44 -4.56
C SER A 88 -16.92 14.41 -4.11
N ILE A 89 -15.92 14.14 -4.97
CA ILE A 89 -14.88 13.14 -4.73
C ILE A 89 -13.86 13.72 -3.77
N GLN A 90 -13.68 13.04 -2.67
CA GLN A 90 -12.59 13.28 -1.72
C GLN A 90 -11.36 12.47 -2.16
N PHE A 91 -10.16 13.03 -1.94
CA PHE A 91 -8.91 12.35 -2.24
C PHE A 91 -8.06 12.24 -0.96
N PRO A 92 -7.29 11.15 -0.81
CA PRO A 92 -6.47 10.92 0.38
C PRO A 92 -5.28 11.86 0.41
N VAL A 93 -5.03 12.46 1.56
CA VAL A 93 -3.85 13.30 1.83
C VAL A 93 -3.23 12.91 3.16
N ASN A 94 -1.94 13.19 3.29
CA ASN A 94 -1.22 13.12 4.55
C ASN A 94 -0.80 14.53 4.94
N LEU A 95 -1.02 14.91 6.20
CA LEU A 95 -0.74 16.24 6.71
C LEU A 95 0.38 16.20 7.74
N THR A 96 1.29 17.19 7.64
CA THR A 96 2.23 17.52 8.70
C THR A 96 1.93 18.93 9.18
N LEU A 97 1.71 19.08 10.49
CA LEU A 97 1.37 20.35 11.11
C LEU A 97 2.52 20.81 12.00
N SER A 98 2.95 22.05 11.85
CA SER A 98 4.01 22.66 12.64
C SER A 98 3.67 24.11 12.98
N PRO A 99 4.12 24.64 14.14
CA PRO A 99 3.89 26.03 14.48
C PRO A 99 4.63 26.97 13.52
N TYR A 100 3.97 28.06 13.15
CA TYR A 100 4.59 29.18 12.50
C TYR A 100 4.96 30.21 13.57
N LEU A 101 6.28 30.41 13.74
CA LEU A 101 6.84 31.28 14.77
C LEU A 101 7.26 32.62 14.18
N GLU A 102 7.07 33.68 14.95
CA GLU A 102 7.70 34.96 14.68
C GLU A 102 9.08 35.06 15.36
N SER A 103 9.80 36.15 15.14
CA SER A 103 11.17 36.34 15.63
C SER A 103 11.30 36.33 17.17
N ASP A 104 10.19 36.48 17.90
CA ASP A 104 10.08 36.44 19.36
C ASP A 104 9.62 35.08 19.91
N ASP A 105 9.65 34.02 19.08
CA ASP A 105 9.15 32.67 19.37
C ASP A 105 7.63 32.58 19.65
N SER A 106 6.88 33.64 19.39
CA SER A 106 5.42 33.61 19.49
C SER A 106 4.79 32.84 18.33
N ILE A 107 3.77 32.00 18.63
CA ILE A 107 3.07 31.24 17.60
C ILE A 107 2.03 32.13 16.92
N GLN A 108 2.28 32.46 15.67
CA GLN A 108 1.42 33.32 14.84
C GLN A 108 0.47 32.53 13.93
N GLY A 109 0.64 31.21 13.88
CA GLY A 109 -0.19 30.36 13.04
C GLY A 109 0.32 28.92 12.98
N VAL A 110 -0.21 28.17 12.02
CA VAL A 110 0.20 26.78 11.76
C VAL A 110 0.54 26.62 10.30
N ILE A 111 1.71 26.06 10.03
CA ILE A 111 2.10 25.59 8.71
C ILE A 111 1.58 24.15 8.56
N ILE A 112 0.83 23.91 7.50
CA ILE A 112 0.34 22.58 7.14
C ILE A 112 0.96 22.18 5.81
N LEU A 113 1.80 21.16 5.85
CA LEU A 113 2.28 20.49 4.64
C LEU A 113 1.25 19.42 4.23
N VAL A 114 0.84 19.43 2.97
CA VAL A 114 -0.19 18.54 2.42
C VAL A 114 0.42 17.68 1.33
N LYS A 115 0.53 16.39 1.59
CA LYS A 115 1.03 15.40 0.62
C LYS A 115 -0.13 14.64 0.01
N ASN A 116 -0.23 14.63 -1.33
CA ASN A 116 -1.24 13.86 -2.04
C ASN A 116 -0.87 12.36 -2.04
N MET A 117 -1.75 11.53 -1.51
CA MET A 117 -1.54 10.09 -1.37
C MET A 117 -2.29 9.26 -2.44
N SER A 118 -2.93 9.91 -3.43
CA SER A 118 -3.74 9.21 -4.43
C SER A 118 -2.94 8.18 -5.20
N LEU A 119 -1.79 8.58 -5.77
CA LEU A 119 -0.94 7.68 -6.54
C LEU A 119 -0.36 6.54 -5.68
N ILE A 120 0.03 6.86 -4.44
CA ILE A 120 0.58 5.85 -3.52
C ILE A 120 -0.49 4.81 -3.19
N ARG A 121 -1.73 5.24 -2.89
CA ARG A 121 -2.84 4.32 -2.61
C ARG A 121 -3.29 3.52 -3.84
N GLU A 122 -3.24 4.12 -5.03
CA GLU A 122 -3.49 3.39 -6.28
C GLU A 122 -2.44 2.29 -6.52
N LEU A 123 -1.16 2.60 -6.28
CA LEU A 123 -0.08 1.61 -6.38
C LEU A 123 -0.22 0.52 -5.30
N GLU A 124 -0.57 0.88 -4.08
CA GLU A 124 -0.82 -0.08 -3.00
C GLU A 124 -2.04 -0.96 -3.28
N GLN A 125 -3.11 -0.41 -3.85
CA GLN A 125 -4.29 -1.18 -4.28
C GLN A 125 -3.99 -2.10 -5.46
N GLN A 126 -3.13 -1.69 -6.39
CA GLN A 126 -2.63 -2.55 -7.47
C GLN A 126 -1.65 -3.63 -6.95
N GLN A 127 -1.03 -3.41 -5.81
CA GLN A 127 -0.16 -4.36 -5.11
C GLN A 127 -0.92 -5.22 -4.09
N HIS A 128 -2.23 -5.43 -4.24
CA HIS A 128 -2.92 -6.39 -3.39
C HIS A 128 -2.22 -7.75 -3.51
N PRO A 129 -1.77 -8.35 -2.40
CA PRO A 129 -1.15 -9.69 -2.41
C PRO A 129 -2.01 -10.73 -3.12
N ALA A 130 -3.33 -10.54 -3.13
CA ALA A 130 -4.27 -11.39 -3.85
C ALA A 130 -4.11 -11.31 -5.38
N ASP A 131 -3.83 -10.13 -5.95
CA ASP A 131 -3.63 -9.98 -7.40
C ASP A 131 -2.26 -10.50 -7.83
N HIS A 132 -1.22 -10.31 -7.02
CA HIS A 132 0.08 -10.95 -7.24
C HIS A 132 -0.01 -12.48 -7.13
N LEU A 133 -0.74 -13.00 -6.14
CA LEU A 133 -0.99 -14.45 -6.00
C LEU A 133 -1.84 -14.98 -7.16
N ASN A 134 -2.84 -14.24 -7.62
CA ASN A 134 -3.65 -14.64 -8.79
C ASN A 134 -2.83 -14.63 -10.10
N ASN A 135 -1.99 -13.61 -10.31
CA ASN A 135 -1.09 -13.54 -11.47
C ASN A 135 0.00 -14.61 -11.40
N LEU A 136 0.62 -14.80 -10.22
CA LEU A 136 1.55 -15.91 -9.98
C LEU A 136 0.87 -17.26 -10.17
N GLY A 137 -0.40 -17.38 -9.75
CA GLY A 137 -1.22 -18.56 -9.91
C GLY A 137 -1.46 -18.95 -11.36
N THR A 138 -1.79 -17.98 -12.19
CA THR A 138 -2.03 -18.21 -13.63
C THR A 138 -0.74 -18.59 -14.34
N LEU A 139 0.38 -17.90 -14.06
CA LEU A 139 1.71 -18.23 -14.60
C LEU A 139 2.19 -19.60 -14.09
N ALA A 140 2.02 -19.89 -12.78
CA ALA A 140 2.39 -21.17 -12.19
C ALA A 140 1.61 -22.35 -12.82
N MET A 141 0.33 -22.12 -13.16
CA MET A 141 -0.50 -23.14 -13.80
C MET A 141 -0.01 -23.45 -15.23
N GLY A 142 0.38 -22.45 -16.03
CA GLY A 142 0.98 -22.62 -17.35
C GLY A 142 2.33 -23.35 -17.27
N LEU A 143 3.23 -22.86 -16.43
CA LEU A 143 4.56 -23.47 -16.20
C LEU A 143 4.45 -24.91 -15.66
N ALA A 144 3.50 -25.19 -14.77
CA ALA A 144 3.31 -26.52 -14.23
C ALA A 144 2.91 -27.54 -15.30
N HIS A 145 2.10 -27.16 -16.28
CA HIS A 145 1.78 -28.02 -17.42
C HIS A 145 3.00 -28.24 -18.32
N GLU A 146 3.78 -27.18 -18.57
CA GLU A 146 5.00 -27.26 -19.39
C GLU A 146 6.12 -28.06 -18.71
N ILE A 147 6.22 -28.06 -17.39
CA ILE A 147 7.17 -28.87 -16.61
C ILE A 147 6.71 -30.32 -16.55
N ARG A 148 5.41 -30.58 -16.35
CA ARG A 148 4.88 -31.95 -16.24
C ARG A 148 5.03 -32.76 -17.53
N ASN A 149 4.94 -32.11 -18.69
CA ASN A 149 5.10 -32.78 -19.98
C ASN A 149 6.47 -33.46 -20.15
N PRO A 150 7.63 -32.77 -19.99
CA PRO A 150 8.93 -33.43 -20.07
C PRO A 150 9.16 -34.44 -18.94
N LEU A 151 8.67 -34.18 -17.73
CA LEU A 151 8.75 -35.14 -16.63
C LEU A 151 8.00 -36.45 -16.95
N GLY A 152 6.83 -36.37 -17.60
CA GLY A 152 6.11 -37.53 -18.09
C GLY A 152 6.91 -38.35 -19.11
N GLY A 153 7.60 -37.68 -20.02
CA GLY A 153 8.52 -38.30 -20.98
C GLY A 153 9.69 -39.02 -20.30
N ILE A 154 10.37 -38.35 -19.36
CA ILE A 154 11.49 -38.91 -18.60
C ILE A 154 11.03 -40.14 -17.79
N ARG A 155 9.91 -40.02 -17.09
CA ARG A 155 9.31 -41.12 -16.33
C ARG A 155 8.98 -42.32 -17.20
N GLY A 156 8.29 -42.10 -18.34
CA GLY A 156 7.93 -43.17 -19.28
C GLY A 156 9.14 -43.87 -19.86
N SER A 157 10.16 -43.12 -20.27
CA SER A 157 11.42 -43.67 -20.78
C SER A 157 12.16 -44.50 -19.72
N ALA A 158 12.23 -44.00 -18.48
CA ALA A 158 12.86 -44.71 -17.38
C ALA A 158 12.11 -46.01 -17.04
N GLN A 159 10.77 -46.01 -17.09
CA GLN A 159 9.93 -47.21 -16.86
C GLN A 159 10.16 -48.27 -17.98
N LEU A 160 10.21 -47.85 -19.22
CA LEU A 160 10.48 -48.79 -20.34
C LEU A 160 11.88 -49.40 -20.22
N LEU A 161 12.90 -48.60 -19.98
CA LEU A 161 14.27 -49.10 -19.79
C LEU A 161 14.38 -50.03 -18.58
N ARG A 162 13.67 -49.73 -17.48
CA ARG A 162 13.61 -50.59 -16.28
C ARG A 162 13.07 -51.99 -16.60
N HIS A 163 12.09 -52.06 -17.50
CA HIS A 163 11.52 -53.35 -17.91
C HIS A 163 12.53 -54.20 -18.68
N ASP A 164 13.34 -53.57 -19.55
CA ASP A 164 14.27 -54.27 -20.47
C ASP A 164 15.62 -54.60 -19.84
N ILE A 165 16.03 -53.87 -18.82
CA ILE A 165 17.33 -54.05 -18.16
C ILE A 165 17.30 -55.24 -17.22
N LYS A 166 18.18 -56.22 -17.41
CA LYS A 166 18.32 -57.42 -16.56
C LYS A 166 19.19 -57.20 -15.33
N LYS A 167 20.16 -56.28 -15.39
CA LYS A 167 21.13 -56.03 -14.30
C LYS A 167 20.46 -55.27 -13.13
N LYS A 168 20.46 -55.88 -11.97
CA LYS A 168 19.79 -55.35 -10.77
C LYS A 168 20.23 -53.93 -10.39
N SER A 169 21.55 -53.65 -10.40
CA SER A 169 22.10 -52.33 -10.08
C SER A 169 21.61 -51.24 -11.01
N HIS A 170 21.39 -51.52 -12.30
CA HIS A 170 20.87 -50.53 -13.24
C HIS A 170 19.36 -50.29 -13.05
N ARG A 171 18.61 -51.30 -12.60
CA ARG A 171 17.19 -51.09 -12.21
C ARG A 171 17.08 -50.18 -11.01
N GLU A 172 17.96 -50.32 -10.04
CA GLU A 172 17.96 -49.47 -8.83
C GLU A 172 18.20 -48.01 -9.20
N TYR A 173 19.10 -47.70 -10.18
CA TYR A 173 19.26 -46.34 -10.68
C TYR A 173 17.99 -45.77 -11.34
N LEU A 174 17.30 -46.60 -12.13
CA LEU A 174 16.05 -46.19 -12.76
C LEU A 174 14.90 -45.99 -11.73
N ASP A 175 14.88 -46.77 -10.66
CA ASP A 175 13.94 -46.56 -9.55
C ASP A 175 14.16 -45.22 -8.87
N VAL A 176 15.44 -44.82 -8.69
CA VAL A 176 15.78 -43.48 -8.19
C VAL A 176 15.28 -42.37 -9.14
N VAL A 177 15.54 -42.52 -10.45
CA VAL A 177 15.08 -41.54 -11.45
C VAL A 177 13.55 -41.39 -11.41
N ILE A 178 12.81 -42.52 -11.38
CA ILE A 178 11.34 -42.50 -11.33
C ILE A 178 10.87 -41.82 -10.03
N SER A 179 11.46 -42.14 -8.87
CA SER A 179 11.10 -41.54 -7.60
C SER A 179 11.36 -40.04 -7.54
N GLU A 180 12.47 -39.56 -8.11
CA GLU A 180 12.76 -38.13 -8.16
C GLU A 180 11.81 -37.38 -9.12
N VAL A 181 11.43 -37.98 -10.24
CA VAL A 181 10.43 -37.42 -11.15
C VAL A 181 9.08 -37.30 -10.45
N ASP A 182 8.66 -38.34 -9.72
CA ASP A 182 7.40 -38.31 -8.93
C ASP A 182 7.45 -37.23 -7.85
N ARG A 183 8.61 -37.06 -7.20
CA ARG A 183 8.83 -36.00 -6.20
C ARG A 183 8.70 -34.61 -6.79
N ILE A 184 9.26 -34.38 -7.99
CA ILE A 184 9.16 -33.09 -8.69
C ILE A 184 7.68 -32.83 -9.09
N ASP A 185 6.96 -33.83 -9.60
CA ASP A 185 5.53 -33.66 -9.92
C ASP A 185 4.68 -33.30 -8.68
N GLU A 186 5.01 -33.89 -7.52
CA GLU A 186 4.40 -33.52 -6.23
C GLU A 186 4.69 -32.07 -5.82
N LEU A 187 5.93 -31.59 -5.97
CA LEU A 187 6.31 -30.20 -5.68
C LEU A 187 5.57 -29.21 -6.59
N VAL A 188 5.47 -29.54 -7.90
CA VAL A 188 4.71 -28.76 -8.87
C VAL A 188 3.22 -28.71 -8.49
N LYS A 189 2.64 -29.82 -8.06
CA LYS A 189 1.23 -29.87 -7.56
C LYS A 189 1.03 -28.98 -6.34
N ARG A 190 1.93 -29.03 -5.37
CA ARG A 190 1.87 -28.17 -4.17
C ARG A 190 1.97 -26.69 -4.53
N MET A 191 2.86 -26.32 -5.45
CA MET A 191 2.98 -24.94 -5.94
C MET A 191 1.69 -24.46 -6.61
N MET A 192 1.03 -25.32 -7.42
CA MET A 192 -0.28 -25.01 -7.99
C MET A 192 -1.39 -24.88 -6.92
N GLY A 193 -1.31 -25.64 -5.84
CA GLY A 193 -2.26 -25.56 -4.72
C GLY A 193 -2.20 -24.21 -3.98
N LEU A 194 -1.03 -23.58 -3.92
CA LEU A 194 -0.86 -22.24 -3.36
C LEU A 194 -1.44 -21.13 -4.25
N ALA A 195 -1.57 -21.40 -5.54
CA ALA A 195 -2.06 -20.47 -6.55
C ALA A 195 -3.59 -20.53 -6.77
N LYS A 196 -4.27 -21.53 -6.27
CA LYS A 196 -5.74 -21.59 -6.25
C LYS A 196 -6.25 -20.89 -4.98
N PRO A 197 -7.11 -19.86 -5.11
CA PRO A 197 -7.88 -19.43 -3.94
C PRO A 197 -8.61 -20.66 -3.41
N ALA A 198 -8.36 -21.00 -2.15
CA ALA A 198 -9.09 -22.07 -1.51
C ALA A 198 -10.58 -21.70 -1.56
N ASP A 199 -11.42 -22.57 -2.13
CA ASP A 199 -12.87 -22.48 -1.95
C ASP A 199 -13.15 -22.69 -0.46
N ILE A 200 -13.09 -21.59 0.29
CA ILE A 200 -13.34 -21.59 1.74
C ILE A 200 -14.83 -21.84 1.93
N LYS A 201 -15.18 -23.08 2.16
CA LYS A 201 -16.53 -23.43 2.61
C LYS A 201 -16.64 -23.10 4.09
N LEU A 202 -17.27 -21.96 4.38
CA LEU A 202 -17.58 -21.59 5.75
C LEU A 202 -18.53 -22.66 6.35
N LYS A 203 -18.14 -23.21 7.49
CA LYS A 203 -18.96 -24.10 8.33
C LYS A 203 -19.04 -23.49 9.72
N GLU A 204 -20.18 -23.59 10.34
CA GLU A 204 -20.28 -23.36 11.78
C GLU A 204 -19.34 -24.32 12.49
N THR A 205 -18.35 -23.79 13.18
CA THR A 205 -17.31 -24.58 13.84
C THR A 205 -17.16 -24.09 15.28
N ASN A 206 -17.13 -25.03 16.22
CA ASN A 206 -16.85 -24.71 17.60
C ASN A 206 -15.35 -24.44 17.78
N ILE A 207 -15.00 -23.17 18.01
CA ILE A 207 -13.62 -22.71 18.15
C ILE A 207 -12.87 -23.39 19.31
N HIS A 208 -13.59 -23.75 20.41
CA HIS A 208 -12.99 -24.45 21.55
C HIS A 208 -12.47 -25.81 21.15
N LYS A 209 -13.21 -26.55 20.31
CA LYS A 209 -12.78 -27.84 19.82
C LYS A 209 -11.53 -27.75 18.93
N VAL A 210 -11.43 -26.70 18.12
CA VAL A 210 -10.25 -26.44 17.28
C VAL A 210 -9.03 -26.12 18.16
N LEU A 211 -9.23 -25.32 19.22
CA LEU A 211 -8.15 -24.99 20.16
C LEU A 211 -7.68 -26.21 20.95
N GLU A 212 -8.60 -27.10 21.38
CA GLU A 212 -8.27 -28.38 22.04
C GLU A 212 -7.43 -29.27 21.12
N GLU A 213 -7.81 -29.40 19.84
CA GLU A 213 -7.04 -30.17 18.86
C GLU A 213 -5.62 -29.64 18.63
N ILE A 214 -5.43 -28.31 18.67
CA ILE A 214 -4.09 -27.70 18.53
C ILE A 214 -3.23 -27.96 19.76
N VAL A 215 -3.78 -27.84 20.97
CA VAL A 215 -3.07 -28.08 22.23
C VAL A 215 -2.64 -29.54 22.42
N ILE A 216 -3.33 -30.49 21.81
CA ILE A 216 -2.97 -31.91 21.84
C ILE A 216 -1.83 -32.25 20.87
N LEU A 217 -1.56 -31.38 19.89
CA LEU A 217 -0.51 -31.58 18.88
C LEU A 217 0.87 -31.02 19.29
N GLU A 218 0.99 -30.29 20.39
CA GLU A 218 2.23 -29.89 21.06
C GLU A 218 2.62 -30.87 22.20
#